data_9ed225820534bd9e0e78dc2fb4508738
#
_entry.id   9ed225820534bd9e0e78dc2fb4508738
#
_cell.length_a   1.000
_cell.length_b   1.000
_cell.length_c   1.000
_cell.angle_alpha   90.00
_cell.angle_beta   90.00
_cell.angle_gamma   90.00
#
_symmetry.space_group_name_H-M   'P 1'
#
loop_
_entity.id
_entity.type
_entity.pdbx_description
1 polymer ?
#
loop_
_entity_poly.entity_id
_entity_poly.type
_entity_poly.pdbx_seq_one_letter_code
_entity_poly.pdbx_strand_id
1 'polypeptide(L)'
;MSARRRNEKAPDPSAHTAVILVGGYSGLGVHTLLNAVRFVPHHFKNMIFISVGVVDSGNFKGIEELDSLKQFIEGSLGRYVDLARRLNFPSTSYMAIGTDVVDELEHLCRVVHRDFPKSVVFAGQLVFQRETW
;
A
#
# COMPACT_ATOMS: atom_id res chain seq x y z
N MET A 1 -0.14 -26.92 -0.98
CA MET A 1 -1.42 -26.27 -1.29
C MET A 1 -2.09 -25.68 -0.08
N SER A 2 -2.33 -26.46 0.93
CA SER A 2 -3.01 -25.97 2.14
C SER A 2 -2.19 -24.90 2.89
N ALA A 3 -0.88 -25.04 2.94
CA ALA A 3 -0.03 -24.05 3.57
C ALA A 3 -0.10 -22.69 2.86
N ARG A 4 -0.16 -22.74 1.53
CA ARG A 4 -0.29 -21.53 0.73
C ARG A 4 -1.62 -20.84 0.97
N ARG A 5 -2.69 -21.60 1.07
CA ARG A 5 -4.02 -21.04 1.32
C ARG A 5 -4.12 -20.40 2.69
N ARG A 6 -3.44 -20.95 3.69
CA ARG A 6 -3.43 -20.35 5.02
C ARG A 6 -2.78 -18.97 5.01
N ASN A 7 -1.77 -18.78 4.16
CA ASN A 7 -1.08 -17.50 4.03
C ASN A 7 -1.87 -16.50 3.20
N GLU A 8 -2.93 -16.94 2.55
CA GLU A 8 -3.77 -16.08 1.73
C GLU A 8 -5.06 -15.68 2.41
N LYS A 9 -5.13 -15.81 3.72
CA LYS A 9 -6.29 -15.42 4.48
C LYS A 9 -6.63 -13.95 4.27
N ALA A 10 -7.90 -13.68 4.00
CA ALA A 10 -8.36 -12.30 3.78
C ALA A 10 -8.28 -11.49 5.07
N PRO A 11 -7.96 -10.19 4.97
CA PRO A 11 -7.96 -9.32 6.14
C PRO A 11 -9.34 -9.22 6.79
N ASP A 12 -9.37 -9.18 8.12
CA ASP A 12 -10.59 -9.02 8.89
C ASP A 12 -10.94 -7.53 9.00
N PRO A 13 -12.09 -7.09 8.46
CA PRO A 13 -12.44 -5.67 8.49
C PRO A 13 -12.59 -5.08 9.89
N SER A 14 -12.85 -5.89 10.90
CA SER A 14 -13.04 -5.39 12.26
C SER A 14 -11.75 -5.31 13.06
N ALA A 15 -10.65 -5.83 12.53
CA ALA A 15 -9.39 -5.88 13.25
C ALA A 15 -8.57 -4.60 13.02
N HIS A 16 -7.67 -4.33 13.95
CA HIS A 16 -6.73 -3.21 13.79
C HIS A 16 -5.84 -3.43 12.58
N THR A 17 -5.72 -2.41 11.75
CA THR A 17 -5.10 -2.49 10.45
C THR A 17 -4.03 -1.43 10.27
N ALA A 18 -2.85 -1.84 9.87
CA ALA A 18 -1.80 -0.92 9.45
C ALA A 18 -1.91 -0.71 7.94
N VAL A 19 -1.97 0.54 7.52
CA VAL A 19 -2.03 0.92 6.11
C VAL A 19 -0.70 1.57 5.76
N ILE A 20 0.00 1.00 4.79
CA ILE A 20 1.35 1.44 4.44
C ILE A 20 1.33 2.07 3.05
N LEU A 21 1.71 3.34 2.98
CA LEU A 21 1.86 4.03 1.71
C LEU A 21 3.22 3.68 1.12
N VAL A 22 3.22 3.11 -0.08
CA VAL A 22 4.45 2.69 -0.74
C VAL A 22 4.52 3.22 -2.17
N GLY A 23 5.75 3.38 -2.66
CA GLY A 23 6.02 3.63 -4.06
C GLY A 23 6.36 2.32 -4.75
N GLY A 24 7.55 2.21 -5.33
CA GLY A 24 8.02 0.93 -5.84
C GLY A 24 8.46 0.02 -4.69
N TYR A 25 8.61 -1.25 -4.98
CA TYR A 25 9.15 -2.19 -3.99
C TYR A 25 10.61 -1.87 -3.73
N SER A 26 10.94 -1.51 -2.51
CA SER A 26 12.28 -1.03 -2.18
C SER A 26 12.59 -1.26 -0.71
N GLY A 27 13.87 -1.09 -0.36
CA GLY A 27 14.30 -1.17 1.03
C GLY A 27 13.59 -0.17 1.93
N LEU A 28 13.29 1.02 1.41
CA LEU A 28 12.59 2.03 2.17
C LEU A 28 11.18 1.59 2.54
N GLY A 29 10.45 1.02 1.58
CA GLY A 29 9.10 0.53 1.85
C GLY A 29 9.10 -0.66 2.81
N VAL A 30 10.04 -1.58 2.63
CA VAL A 30 10.22 -2.72 3.55
C VAL A 30 10.53 -2.22 4.96
N HIS A 31 11.39 -1.20 5.07
CA HIS A 31 11.76 -0.62 6.35
C HIS A 31 10.53 0.01 7.04
N THR A 32 9.69 0.70 6.28
CA THR A 32 8.45 1.28 6.80
C THR A 32 7.53 0.19 7.34
N LEU A 33 7.40 -0.91 6.61
CA LEU A 33 6.61 -2.05 7.06
C LEU A 33 7.13 -2.61 8.38
N LEU A 34 8.44 -2.83 8.46
CA LEU A 34 9.05 -3.38 9.68
C LEU A 34 8.88 -2.44 10.86
N ASN A 35 8.98 -1.13 10.63
CA ASN A 35 8.76 -0.14 11.68
C ASN A 35 7.32 -0.16 12.18
N ALA A 36 6.35 -0.28 11.27
CA ALA A 36 4.95 -0.36 11.65
C ALA A 36 4.68 -1.58 12.55
N VAL A 37 5.29 -2.72 12.21
CA VAL A 37 5.16 -3.94 13.01
C VAL A 37 5.79 -3.78 14.38
N ARG A 38 6.96 -3.13 14.44
CA ARG A 38 7.69 -2.96 15.69
C ARG A 38 7.10 -1.89 16.59
N PHE A 39 6.43 -0.91 16.00
CA PHE A 39 5.93 0.25 16.74
C PHE A 39 4.97 -0.16 17.85
N VAL A 40 4.01 -1.04 17.52
CA VAL A 40 3.11 -1.61 18.53
C VAL A 40 3.00 -3.11 18.26
N PRO A 41 3.89 -3.91 18.85
CA PRO A 41 3.88 -5.35 18.62
C PRO A 41 2.52 -5.97 18.94
N HIS A 42 2.08 -6.86 18.07
CA HIS A 42 0.82 -7.60 18.23
C HIS A 42 -0.44 -6.75 18.18
N HIS A 43 -0.31 -5.46 17.91
CA HIS A 43 -1.49 -4.60 17.83
C HIS A 43 -2.22 -4.78 16.50
N PHE A 44 -1.48 -4.71 15.39
CA PHE A 44 -2.07 -4.80 14.08
C PHE A 44 -2.25 -6.25 13.65
N LYS A 45 -3.44 -6.55 13.12
CA LYS A 45 -3.76 -7.89 12.61
C LYS A 45 -3.74 -7.96 11.09
N ASN A 46 -3.91 -6.81 10.43
CA ASN A 46 -3.90 -6.72 8.96
C ASN A 46 -2.82 -5.76 8.51
N MET A 47 -2.29 -6.01 7.31
CA MET A 47 -1.39 -5.08 6.62
C MET A 47 -2.00 -4.76 5.27
N ILE A 48 -2.27 -3.50 5.02
CA ILE A 48 -2.83 -3.04 3.75
C ILE A 48 -1.81 -2.10 3.11
N PHE A 49 -1.55 -2.31 1.84
CA PHE A 49 -0.61 -1.46 1.11
C PHE A 49 -1.36 -0.60 0.12
N ILE A 50 -1.05 0.68 0.09
CA ILE A 50 -1.65 1.61 -0.87
C ILE A 50 -0.56 2.29 -1.67
N SER A 51 -0.86 2.56 -2.93
CA SER A 51 0.06 3.25 -3.81
C SER A 51 -0.69 4.12 -4.81
N VAL A 52 -0.13 5.27 -5.14
CA VAL A 52 -0.70 6.19 -6.10
C VAL A 52 0.27 6.34 -7.27
N GLY A 53 -0.23 6.13 -8.48
CA GLY A 53 0.50 6.45 -9.69
C GLY A 53 0.08 7.82 -10.19
N VAL A 54 1.05 8.65 -10.53
CA VAL A 54 0.76 9.99 -11.03
C VAL A 54 1.12 10.06 -12.50
N VAL A 55 0.20 10.52 -13.31
CA VAL A 55 0.44 10.78 -14.73
C VAL A 55 0.45 12.28 -14.96
N ASP A 56 1.40 12.73 -15.76
CA ASP A 56 1.47 14.13 -16.15
C ASP A 56 0.58 14.31 -17.38
N SER A 57 -0.53 15.02 -17.20
CA SER A 57 -1.49 15.23 -18.26
C SER A 57 -0.90 15.98 -19.45
N GLY A 58 0.12 16.80 -19.22
CA GLY A 58 0.80 17.53 -20.28
C GLY A 58 1.71 16.66 -21.14
N ASN A 59 2.18 15.54 -20.59
CA ASN A 59 3.11 14.64 -21.28
C ASN A 59 2.56 13.23 -21.44
N PHE A 60 1.27 13.07 -21.23
CA PHE A 60 0.66 11.74 -21.28
C PHE A 60 0.71 11.19 -22.72
N LYS A 61 1.28 10.01 -22.85
CA LYS A 61 1.51 9.38 -24.16
C LYS A 61 0.50 8.30 -24.54
N GLY A 62 -0.56 8.15 -23.75
CA GLY A 62 -1.66 7.28 -24.10
C GLY A 62 -1.75 6.03 -23.25
N ILE A 63 -2.55 5.09 -23.75
CA ILE A 63 -2.95 3.90 -23.02
C ILE A 63 -1.77 2.99 -22.66
N GLU A 64 -0.79 2.90 -23.55
CA GLU A 64 0.37 2.03 -23.31
C GLU A 64 1.17 2.48 -22.08
N GLU A 65 1.35 3.79 -21.95
CA GLU A 65 2.05 4.34 -20.79
C GLU A 65 1.26 4.10 -19.52
N LEU A 66 -0.06 4.26 -19.59
CA LEU A 66 -0.94 4.02 -18.47
C LEU A 66 -0.90 2.54 -18.04
N ASP A 67 -0.94 1.63 -19.01
CA ASP A 67 -0.87 0.20 -18.73
C ASP A 67 0.47 -0.19 -18.11
N SER A 68 1.56 0.38 -18.58
CA SER A 68 2.88 0.12 -18.03
C SER A 68 2.98 0.59 -16.58
N LEU A 69 2.46 1.78 -16.29
CA LEU A 69 2.45 2.31 -14.93
C LEU A 69 1.60 1.43 -14.03
N LYS A 70 0.43 1.04 -14.50
CA LYS A 70 -0.47 0.18 -13.74
C LYS A 70 0.19 -1.15 -13.41
N GLN A 71 0.83 -1.78 -14.39
CA GLN A 71 1.51 -3.05 -14.17
C GLN A 71 2.66 -2.91 -13.18
N PHE A 72 3.41 -1.83 -13.27
CA PHE A 72 4.50 -1.58 -12.34
C PHE A 72 3.98 -1.48 -10.90
N ILE A 73 2.92 -0.70 -10.69
CA ILE A 73 2.34 -0.51 -9.37
C ILE A 73 1.76 -1.81 -8.83
N GLU A 74 1.01 -2.53 -9.66
CA GLU A 74 0.43 -3.80 -9.25
C GLU A 74 1.50 -4.82 -8.89
N GLY A 75 2.58 -4.87 -9.65
CA GLY A 75 3.68 -5.77 -9.36
C GLY A 75 4.37 -5.43 -8.04
N SER A 76 4.60 -4.14 -7.79
CA SER A 76 5.21 -3.70 -6.54
C SER A 76 4.32 -4.01 -5.35
N LEU A 77 3.03 -3.70 -5.46
CA LEU A 77 2.07 -3.98 -4.40
C LEU A 77 1.98 -5.48 -4.11
N GLY A 78 1.99 -6.31 -5.16
CA GLY A 78 1.98 -7.76 -4.99
C GLY A 78 3.16 -8.26 -4.18
N ARG A 79 4.33 -7.69 -4.39
CA ARG A 79 5.53 -8.07 -3.63
C ARG A 79 5.42 -7.71 -2.16
N TYR A 80 4.85 -6.54 -1.85
CA TYR A 80 4.61 -6.15 -0.45
C TYR A 80 3.57 -7.05 0.21
N VAL A 81 2.49 -7.34 -0.50
CA VAL A 81 1.45 -8.23 0.02
C VAL A 81 2.02 -9.61 0.32
N ASP A 82 2.83 -10.14 -0.59
CA ASP A 82 3.48 -11.43 -0.39
C ASP A 82 4.40 -11.42 0.83
N LEU A 83 5.16 -10.33 0.99
CA LEU A 83 6.04 -10.19 2.15
C LEU A 83 5.23 -10.18 3.46
N ALA A 84 4.15 -9.40 3.49
CA ALA A 84 3.30 -9.34 4.69
C ALA A 84 2.69 -10.70 5.02
N ARG A 85 2.24 -11.43 4.01
CA ARG A 85 1.69 -12.76 4.21
C ARG A 85 2.72 -13.74 4.74
N ARG A 86 3.97 -13.63 4.27
CA ARG A 86 5.06 -14.44 4.81
C ARG A 86 5.35 -14.11 6.27
N LEU A 87 5.05 -12.90 6.70
CA LEU A 87 5.16 -12.49 8.10
C LEU A 87 3.89 -12.81 8.89
N ASN A 88 2.97 -13.57 8.30
CA ASN A 88 1.72 -14.01 8.90
C ASN A 88 0.69 -12.90 9.10
N PHE A 89 0.71 -11.88 8.25
CA PHE A 89 -0.32 -10.87 8.25
C PHE A 89 -1.26 -11.05 7.07
N PRO A 90 -2.57 -11.18 7.30
CA PRO A 90 -3.53 -11.05 6.22
C PRO A 90 -3.32 -9.70 5.54
N SER A 91 -3.27 -9.67 4.22
CA SER A 91 -2.85 -8.48 3.50
C SER A 91 -3.58 -8.36 2.17
N THR A 92 -3.82 -7.12 1.78
CA THR A 92 -4.28 -6.78 0.45
C THR A 92 -3.74 -5.41 0.08
N SER A 93 -4.09 -4.93 -1.09
CA SER A 93 -3.58 -3.65 -1.58
C SER A 93 -4.65 -2.88 -2.32
N TYR A 94 -4.48 -1.57 -2.38
CA TYR A 94 -5.32 -0.66 -3.15
C TYR A 94 -4.41 0.25 -3.95
N MET A 95 -4.84 0.64 -5.13
CA MET A 95 -4.09 1.59 -5.93
C MET A 95 -5.02 2.59 -6.60
N ALA A 96 -4.47 3.73 -6.94
CA ALA A 96 -5.16 4.74 -7.74
C ALA A 96 -4.15 5.35 -8.70
N ILE A 97 -4.63 5.82 -9.83
CA ILE A 97 -3.83 6.53 -10.81
C ILE A 97 -4.57 7.81 -11.18
N GLY A 98 -3.87 8.91 -11.14
CA GLY A 98 -4.46 10.19 -11.47
C GLY A 98 -3.41 11.25 -11.70
N THR A 99 -3.85 12.50 -11.83
CA THR A 99 -2.95 13.62 -12.07
C THR A 99 -2.57 14.36 -10.80
N ASP A 100 -3.31 14.18 -9.72
CA ASP A 100 -3.05 14.85 -8.45
C ASP A 100 -2.89 13.81 -7.35
N VAL A 101 -1.66 13.69 -6.82
CA VAL A 101 -1.35 12.67 -5.83
C VAL A 101 -2.15 12.84 -4.55
N VAL A 102 -2.39 14.08 -4.12
CA VAL A 102 -3.10 14.33 -2.87
C VAL A 102 -4.55 13.89 -2.97
N ASP A 103 -5.21 14.24 -4.08
CA ASP A 103 -6.61 13.85 -4.28
C ASP A 103 -6.76 12.33 -4.34
N GLU A 104 -5.86 11.67 -5.05
CA GLU A 104 -5.91 10.21 -5.16
C GLU A 104 -5.62 9.53 -3.83
N LEU A 105 -4.67 10.07 -3.07
CA LEU A 105 -4.34 9.53 -1.76
C LEU A 105 -5.50 9.69 -0.78
N GLU A 106 -6.14 10.86 -0.78
CA GLU A 106 -7.33 11.07 0.04
C GLU A 106 -8.43 10.08 -0.29
N HIS A 107 -8.65 9.85 -1.59
CA HIS A 107 -9.65 8.88 -2.04
C HIS A 107 -9.33 7.48 -1.53
N LEU A 108 -8.09 7.04 -1.68
CA LEU A 108 -7.67 5.72 -1.22
C LEU A 108 -7.83 5.59 0.30
N CYS A 109 -7.45 6.61 1.04
CA CYS A 109 -7.59 6.58 2.50
C CYS A 109 -9.05 6.47 2.92
N ARG A 110 -9.96 7.16 2.22
CA ARG A 110 -11.39 7.02 2.52
C ARG A 110 -11.92 5.63 2.21
N VAL A 111 -11.50 5.04 1.09
CA VAL A 111 -11.92 3.69 0.73
C VAL A 111 -11.42 2.67 1.74
N VAL A 112 -10.15 2.76 2.10
CA VAL A 112 -9.56 1.83 3.06
C VAL A 112 -10.21 1.99 4.44
N HIS A 113 -10.45 3.24 4.87
CA HIS A 113 -11.08 3.48 6.16
C HIS A 113 -12.51 2.96 6.20
N ARG A 114 -13.22 3.06 5.09
CA ARG A 114 -14.57 2.49 4.98
C ARG A 114 -14.53 0.98 5.15
N ASP A 115 -13.56 0.32 4.49
CA ASP A 115 -13.44 -1.14 4.53
C ASP A 115 -12.78 -1.63 5.83
N PHE A 116 -11.89 -0.83 6.40
CA PHE A 116 -11.15 -1.15 7.62
C PHE A 116 -11.18 0.05 8.57
N PRO A 117 -12.26 0.20 9.35
CA PRO A 117 -12.43 1.40 10.19
C PRO A 117 -11.34 1.60 11.25
N LYS A 118 -10.71 0.51 11.70
CA LYS A 118 -9.66 0.58 12.71
C LYS A 118 -8.29 0.60 12.06
N SER A 119 -8.07 1.57 11.17
CA SER A 119 -6.82 1.64 10.41
C SER A 119 -6.00 2.86 10.78
N VAL A 120 -4.68 2.69 10.72
CA VAL A 120 -3.69 3.75 10.91
C VAL A 120 -2.80 3.77 9.69
N VAL A 121 -2.59 4.95 9.11
CA VAL A 121 -1.78 5.09 7.91
C VAL A 121 -0.35 5.43 8.29
N PHE A 122 0.57 4.66 7.75
CA PHE A 122 2.01 4.91 7.88
C PHE A 122 2.54 5.35 6.54
N ALA A 123 3.23 6.48 6.52
CA ALA A 123 3.88 6.99 5.33
C ALA A 123 5.38 6.94 5.52
N GLY A 124 6.08 6.52 4.49
CA GLY A 124 7.53 6.45 4.56
C GLY A 124 8.18 7.79 4.30
N GLN A 125 9.49 7.77 4.28
CA GLN A 125 10.30 8.96 4.12
C GLN A 125 10.08 9.69 2.81
N LEU A 126 9.56 8.99 1.80
CA LEU A 126 9.23 9.62 0.52
C LEU A 126 8.29 10.81 0.66
N VAL A 127 7.32 10.71 1.55
CA VAL A 127 6.35 11.78 1.76
C VAL A 127 7.04 12.98 2.42
N PHE A 128 7.93 12.73 3.36
CA PHE A 128 8.62 13.82 4.05
C PHE A 128 9.59 14.58 3.16
N GLN A 129 10.25 13.87 2.24
CA GLN A 129 11.19 14.54 1.34
C GLN A 129 10.53 15.58 0.46
N ARG A 130 9.24 15.47 0.23
CA ARG A 130 8.49 16.42 -0.58
C ARG A 130 8.19 17.72 0.16
N GLU A 131 8.34 17.71 1.47
CA GLU A 131 7.97 18.83 2.32
C GLU A 131 9.16 19.57 2.89
N THR A 132 10.36 19.06 2.72
CA THR A 132 11.54 19.62 3.38
C THR A 132 12.30 20.63 2.55
N TRP A 133 11.91 20.86 1.30
CA TRP A 133 12.58 21.88 0.48
C TRP A 133 11.82 23.23 0.43
#